data_b0dba8f8f60e7f5ef70a4c5926c9026f
#
_entry.id   b0dba8f8f60e7f5ef70a4c5926c9026f
#
_cell.length_a   1.000
_cell.length_b   1.000
_cell.length_c   1.000
_cell.angle_alpha   90.00
_cell.angle_beta   90.00
_cell.angle_gamma   90.00
#
_symmetry.space_group_name_H-M   'P 1'
#
loop_
_entity.id
_entity.type
_entity.pdbx_description
1 polymer ?
#
loop_
_entity_poly.entity_id
_entity_poly.type
_entity_poly.pdbx_seq_one_letter_code
_entity_poly.pdbx_strand_id
1 'polypeptide(L)'
;MNPEAGSKGFASVNQAPAVKRLQVLTVNTHKGFTAFNRRFILPELREAVRSTQADIVFLQEVLGSHDRHAARYPGWPQTSQYEFLADSMWSDFAYGRNAVYPDGHHGNALLSKYPIIEHRNLDVSITGPERRGLLHCVLDVPGQHQVHAICVHLSLLESHRQKQLQLLRKLLESLPADAPVIIAGDFNDWKSHGNRTLGLQRDLHEAFERHHGHLARTYPARLPLLRLDRVYLRNAESHGPRILGHKPWSHLSDHLPLAVEVRL
;
A
#
# COMPACT_ATOMS: atom_id res chain seq x y z
N MET A 1 -27.92 8.93 -67.23
CA MET A 1 -27.40 9.95 -66.33
C MET A 1 -27.67 9.50 -64.91
N ASN A 2 -26.64 9.03 -64.22
CA ASN A 2 -26.71 8.56 -62.84
C ASN A 2 -25.90 9.55 -62.00
N PRO A 3 -26.40 10.10 -60.89
CA PRO A 3 -25.59 10.87 -59.97
C PRO A 3 -25.01 9.93 -58.89
N GLU A 4 -23.69 10.09 -58.68
CA GLU A 4 -22.89 9.44 -57.70
C GLU A 4 -23.34 9.79 -56.26
N ALA A 5 -23.50 8.76 -55.44
CA ALA A 5 -23.71 8.89 -53.99
C ALA A 5 -22.39 9.05 -53.30
N GLY A 6 -22.09 10.24 -52.79
CA GLY A 6 -20.92 10.53 -51.99
C GLY A 6 -20.99 9.85 -50.65
N SER A 7 -20.06 8.92 -50.41
CA SER A 7 -19.77 8.31 -49.11
C SER A 7 -19.16 9.37 -48.16
N LYS A 8 -19.93 9.83 -47.19
CA LYS A 8 -19.41 10.59 -46.05
C LYS A 8 -18.73 9.63 -45.07
N GLY A 9 -17.39 9.62 -45.07
CA GLY A 9 -16.61 8.95 -44.06
C GLY A 9 -16.91 9.56 -42.70
N PHE A 10 -17.41 8.75 -41.79
CA PHE A 10 -17.47 9.08 -40.36
C PHE A 10 -16.05 9.07 -39.81
N ALA A 11 -15.55 10.26 -39.50
CA ALA A 11 -14.32 10.40 -38.72
C ALA A 11 -14.56 9.75 -37.33
N SER A 12 -13.79 8.73 -37.00
CA SER A 12 -13.77 8.17 -35.66
C SER A 12 -13.25 9.24 -34.71
N VAL A 13 -14.11 9.71 -33.83
CA VAL A 13 -13.74 10.57 -32.72
C VAL A 13 -12.82 9.75 -31.82
N ASN A 14 -11.53 10.09 -31.85
CA ASN A 14 -10.53 9.55 -30.93
C ASN A 14 -10.92 10.01 -29.53
N GLN A 15 -11.70 9.20 -28.79
CA GLN A 15 -11.97 9.46 -27.39
C GLN A 15 -10.63 9.33 -26.65
N ALA A 16 -10.20 10.40 -25.99
CA ALA A 16 -9.08 10.36 -25.07
C ALA A 16 -9.33 9.22 -24.07
N PRO A 17 -8.29 8.42 -23.72
CA PRO A 17 -8.45 7.32 -22.78
C PRO A 17 -9.06 7.84 -21.48
N ALA A 18 -10.12 7.20 -21.02
CA ALA A 18 -10.79 7.60 -19.78
C ALA A 18 -9.80 7.50 -18.61
N VAL A 19 -9.63 8.61 -17.88
CA VAL A 19 -8.77 8.67 -16.70
C VAL A 19 -9.23 7.61 -15.70
N LYS A 20 -8.39 6.61 -15.43
CA LYS A 20 -8.69 5.56 -14.47
C LYS A 20 -8.49 6.09 -13.05
N ARG A 21 -9.50 5.89 -12.21
CA ARG A 21 -9.46 6.26 -10.78
C ARG A 21 -9.35 5.01 -9.95
N LEU A 22 -8.40 4.98 -9.03
CA LEU A 22 -8.16 3.88 -8.09
C LEU A 22 -8.30 4.40 -6.66
N GLN A 23 -9.06 3.69 -5.83
CA GLN A 23 -9.08 3.93 -4.39
C GLN A 23 -7.96 3.13 -3.74
N VAL A 24 -7.00 3.81 -3.15
CA VAL A 24 -5.83 3.23 -2.50
C VAL A 24 -5.93 3.40 -1.00
N LEU A 25 -5.65 2.33 -0.26
CA LEU A 25 -5.62 2.30 1.20
C LEU A 25 -4.27 1.72 1.68
N THR A 26 -3.67 2.32 2.71
CA THR A 26 -2.54 1.69 3.44
C THR A 26 -2.86 1.58 4.91
N VAL A 27 -2.56 0.40 5.49
CA VAL A 27 -2.88 0.04 6.87
C VAL A 27 -1.73 -0.75 7.48
N ASN A 28 -1.09 -0.22 8.52
CA ASN A 28 -0.31 -1.05 9.43
C ASN A 28 -1.30 -1.81 10.33
N THR A 29 -1.35 -3.13 10.21
CA THR A 29 -2.36 -3.99 10.86
C THR A 29 -2.05 -4.31 12.31
N HIS A 30 -0.84 -3.99 12.77
CA HIS A 30 -0.34 -4.36 14.10
C HIS A 30 -0.65 -5.84 14.44
N LYS A 31 -0.40 -6.73 13.46
CA LYS A 31 -0.62 -8.18 13.57
C LYS A 31 -2.06 -8.60 13.92
N GLY A 32 -3.04 -7.71 13.66
CA GLY A 32 -4.45 -7.94 13.98
C GLY A 32 -4.81 -7.65 15.43
N PHE A 33 -4.02 -6.83 16.12
CA PHE A 33 -4.25 -6.44 17.50
C PHE A 33 -4.40 -4.93 17.68
N THR A 34 -5.09 -4.54 18.75
CA THR A 34 -5.07 -3.14 19.20
C THR A 34 -3.69 -2.75 19.75
N ALA A 35 -3.44 -1.46 19.91
CA ALA A 35 -2.24 -0.95 20.55
C ALA A 35 -1.88 -1.73 21.84
N PHE A 36 -0.59 -2.04 22.01
CA PHE A 36 -0.03 -2.87 23.10
C PHE A 36 -0.53 -4.34 23.10
N ASN A 37 -1.01 -4.87 21.96
CA ASN A 37 -1.50 -6.26 21.82
C ASN A 37 -2.60 -6.64 22.83
N ARG A 38 -3.45 -5.69 23.25
CA ARG A 38 -4.44 -5.90 24.31
C ARG A 38 -5.64 -6.75 23.88
N ARG A 39 -6.07 -6.60 22.62
CA ARG A 39 -7.23 -7.28 22.08
C ARG A 39 -6.99 -7.70 20.65
N PHE A 40 -7.37 -8.92 20.30
CA PHE A 40 -7.44 -9.37 18.91
C PHE A 40 -8.65 -8.74 18.22
N ILE A 41 -8.44 -8.10 17.07
CA ILE A 41 -9.46 -7.29 16.37
C ILE A 41 -9.47 -7.50 14.86
N LEU A 42 -8.84 -8.55 14.39
CA LEU A 42 -8.74 -8.80 12.94
C LEU A 42 -10.11 -8.87 12.23
N PRO A 43 -11.18 -9.47 12.81
CA PRO A 43 -12.52 -9.44 12.23
C PRO A 43 -13.06 -8.02 12.06
N GLU A 44 -12.93 -7.18 13.10
CA GLU A 44 -13.37 -5.77 13.04
C GLU A 44 -12.52 -4.97 12.04
N LEU A 45 -11.23 -5.25 11.96
CA LEU A 45 -10.34 -4.64 10.98
C LEU A 45 -10.76 -5.02 9.55
N ARG A 46 -11.12 -6.28 9.30
CA ARG A 46 -11.64 -6.73 8.00
C ARG A 46 -12.85 -5.91 7.56
N GLU A 47 -13.86 -5.79 8.43
CA GLU A 47 -15.07 -5.04 8.11
C GLU A 47 -14.77 -3.55 7.84
N ALA A 48 -13.86 -2.96 8.61
CA ALA A 48 -13.42 -1.59 8.39
C ALA A 48 -12.71 -1.41 7.05
N VAL A 49 -11.78 -2.30 6.69
CA VAL A 49 -11.07 -2.28 5.41
C VAL A 49 -12.07 -2.46 4.25
N ARG A 50 -13.01 -3.40 4.34
CA ARG A 50 -14.07 -3.62 3.36
C ARG A 50 -14.94 -2.37 3.14
N SER A 51 -15.27 -1.66 4.21
CA SER A 51 -16.11 -0.46 4.13
C SER A 51 -15.49 0.69 3.34
N THR A 52 -14.17 0.69 3.14
CA THR A 52 -13.49 1.71 2.33
C THR A 52 -13.70 1.51 0.82
N GLN A 53 -14.08 0.32 0.38
CA GLN A 53 -14.22 -0.06 -1.03
C GLN A 53 -12.93 0.15 -1.85
N ALA A 54 -11.77 0.18 -1.18
CA ALA A 54 -10.49 0.39 -1.84
C ALA A 54 -10.25 -0.64 -2.95
N ASP A 55 -9.58 -0.21 -4.03
CA ASP A 55 -9.23 -1.08 -5.16
C ASP A 55 -7.90 -1.79 -4.89
N ILE A 56 -6.99 -1.11 -4.19
CA ILE A 56 -5.68 -1.61 -3.80
C ILE A 56 -5.47 -1.31 -2.32
N VAL A 57 -5.08 -2.34 -1.54
CA VAL A 57 -4.80 -2.21 -0.10
C VAL A 57 -3.37 -2.67 0.19
N PHE A 58 -2.58 -1.77 0.76
CA PHE A 58 -1.23 -2.02 1.23
C PHE A 58 -1.25 -2.32 2.73
N LEU A 59 -0.79 -3.50 3.12
CA LEU A 59 -0.85 -3.97 4.50
C LEU A 59 0.57 -4.20 5.06
N GLN A 60 0.83 -3.68 6.24
CA GLN A 60 2.08 -3.91 6.97
C GLN A 60 1.79 -4.69 8.25
N GLU A 61 2.79 -5.37 8.77
CA GLU A 61 2.71 -6.24 9.97
C GLU A 61 1.65 -7.35 9.89
N VAL A 62 1.42 -7.91 8.72
CA VAL A 62 0.44 -8.98 8.53
C VAL A 62 1.05 -10.33 8.90
N LEU A 63 0.35 -11.11 9.72
CA LEU A 63 0.74 -12.49 10.02
C LEU A 63 0.33 -13.44 8.90
N GLY A 64 1.27 -14.24 8.43
CA GLY A 64 0.96 -15.38 7.55
C GLY A 64 0.43 -16.57 8.38
N SER A 65 1.19 -16.99 9.39
CA SER A 65 0.76 -17.98 10.37
C SER A 65 1.27 -17.62 11.76
N HIS A 66 0.59 -18.09 12.80
CA HIS A 66 1.07 -17.98 14.18
C HIS A 66 0.39 -19.01 15.08
N ASP A 67 1.06 -20.13 15.34
CA ASP A 67 0.48 -21.30 16.02
C ASP A 67 -0.02 -21.01 17.45
N ARG A 68 0.75 -20.26 18.23
CA ARG A 68 0.32 -19.88 19.60
C ARG A 68 -0.90 -18.96 19.60
N HIS A 69 -0.99 -18.06 18.65
CA HIS A 69 -2.17 -17.20 18.57
C HIS A 69 -3.39 -17.97 18.09
N ALA A 70 -3.22 -18.87 17.11
CA ALA A 70 -4.28 -19.75 16.65
C ALA A 70 -4.86 -20.60 17.80
N ALA A 71 -4.01 -21.11 18.69
CA ALA A 71 -4.44 -21.86 19.87
C ALA A 71 -5.08 -20.99 20.96
N ARG A 72 -4.73 -19.70 21.04
CA ARG A 72 -5.12 -18.83 22.17
C ARG A 72 -6.37 -18.00 21.90
N TYR A 73 -6.57 -17.53 20.67
CA TYR A 73 -7.61 -16.56 20.36
C TYR A 73 -8.79 -17.20 19.63
N PRO A 74 -9.99 -17.25 20.26
CA PRO A 74 -11.21 -17.61 19.56
C PRO A 74 -11.44 -16.67 18.37
N GLY A 75 -11.82 -17.23 17.23
CA GLY A 75 -12.01 -16.42 16.00
C GLY A 75 -10.73 -16.13 15.22
N TRP A 76 -9.60 -16.75 15.59
CA TRP A 76 -8.40 -16.74 14.74
C TRP A 76 -8.71 -17.40 13.39
N PRO A 77 -8.36 -16.77 12.26
CA PRO A 77 -8.68 -17.33 10.94
C PRO A 77 -7.95 -18.65 10.70
N GLN A 78 -8.60 -19.56 9.98
CA GLN A 78 -8.01 -20.83 9.53
C GLN A 78 -6.99 -20.62 8.39
N THR A 79 -7.09 -19.49 7.71
CA THR A 79 -6.18 -19.04 6.65
C THR A 79 -5.20 -18.01 7.21
N SER A 80 -4.26 -17.55 6.37
CA SER A 80 -3.42 -16.41 6.71
C SER A 80 -4.25 -15.13 6.93
N GLN A 81 -3.70 -14.16 7.67
CA GLN A 81 -4.42 -12.90 7.91
C GLN A 81 -4.67 -12.12 6.61
N TYR A 82 -3.74 -12.18 5.64
CA TYR A 82 -3.92 -11.48 4.36
C TYR A 82 -5.01 -12.12 3.51
N GLU A 83 -5.13 -13.45 3.49
CA GLU A 83 -6.25 -14.15 2.84
C GLU A 83 -7.58 -13.83 3.52
N PHE A 84 -7.61 -13.85 4.84
CA PHE A 84 -8.80 -13.49 5.62
C PHE A 84 -9.24 -12.04 5.37
N LEU A 85 -8.29 -11.10 5.23
CA LEU A 85 -8.58 -9.71 4.93
C LEU A 85 -9.02 -9.51 3.47
N ALA A 86 -8.45 -10.28 2.52
CA ALA A 86 -8.84 -10.22 1.12
C ALA A 86 -10.29 -10.68 0.92
N ASP A 87 -10.66 -11.77 1.58
CA ASP A 87 -12.00 -12.37 1.49
C ASP A 87 -12.46 -12.47 0.02
N SER A 88 -13.73 -12.19 -0.24
CA SER A 88 -14.31 -12.17 -1.59
C SER A 88 -14.20 -10.82 -2.31
N MET A 89 -13.71 -9.76 -1.64
CA MET A 89 -13.67 -8.40 -2.21
C MET A 89 -12.45 -8.18 -3.10
N TRP A 90 -11.30 -8.74 -2.73
CA TRP A 90 -10.07 -8.63 -3.50
C TRP A 90 -9.73 -10.00 -4.07
N SER A 91 -9.87 -10.11 -5.41
CA SER A 91 -9.66 -11.39 -6.13
C SER A 91 -8.21 -11.83 -6.11
N ASP A 92 -7.28 -10.87 -5.99
CA ASP A 92 -5.86 -11.12 -5.99
C ASP A 92 -5.18 -10.56 -4.74
N PHE A 93 -4.16 -11.28 -4.27
CA PHE A 93 -3.30 -10.81 -3.19
C PHE A 93 -1.89 -11.35 -3.35
N ALA A 94 -0.93 -10.60 -2.81
CA ALA A 94 0.48 -11.02 -2.70
C ALA A 94 0.97 -10.83 -1.27
N TYR A 95 1.90 -11.68 -0.84
CA TYR A 95 2.48 -11.64 0.49
C TYR A 95 4.00 -11.73 0.45
N GLY A 96 4.66 -10.77 1.08
CA GLY A 96 6.10 -10.72 1.28
C GLY A 96 6.47 -11.11 2.71
N ARG A 97 6.91 -12.36 2.91
CA ARG A 97 7.35 -12.86 4.20
C ARG A 97 8.69 -12.23 4.59
N ASN A 98 8.70 -11.44 5.66
CA ASN A 98 9.90 -10.71 6.11
C ASN A 98 10.53 -11.37 7.34
N ALA A 99 9.81 -11.43 8.46
CA ALA A 99 10.30 -12.00 9.70
C ALA A 99 9.71 -13.40 9.94
N VAL A 100 10.59 -14.36 10.25
CA VAL A 100 10.25 -15.73 10.58
C VAL A 100 10.74 -16.04 11.99
N TYR A 101 9.90 -16.67 12.79
CA TYR A 101 10.17 -17.07 14.16
C TYR A 101 9.52 -18.43 14.45
N PRO A 102 9.86 -19.13 15.55
CA PRO A 102 9.40 -20.50 15.76
C PRO A 102 7.89 -20.72 15.65
N ASP A 103 7.10 -19.75 16.08
CA ASP A 103 5.63 -19.87 16.12
C ASP A 103 4.95 -19.35 14.85
N GLY A 104 5.69 -18.78 13.88
CA GLY A 104 5.09 -18.23 12.67
C GLY A 104 5.95 -17.21 11.94
N HIS A 105 5.28 -16.34 11.18
CA HIS A 105 5.94 -15.31 10.40
C HIS A 105 5.01 -14.12 10.12
N HIS A 106 5.60 -12.96 9.87
CA HIS A 106 4.87 -11.77 9.42
C HIS A 106 5.60 -11.03 8.31
N GLY A 107 4.89 -10.15 7.65
CA GLY A 107 5.43 -9.36 6.56
C GLY A 107 4.48 -8.30 6.04
N ASN A 108 4.66 -7.97 4.76
CA ASN A 108 3.80 -7.06 4.03
C ASN A 108 2.85 -7.83 3.13
N ALA A 109 1.66 -7.30 2.89
CA ALA A 109 0.75 -7.84 1.89
C ALA A 109 0.16 -6.74 1.01
N LEU A 110 -0.25 -7.12 -0.18
CA LEU A 110 -1.03 -6.29 -1.10
C LEU A 110 -2.31 -7.05 -1.44
N LEU A 111 -3.46 -6.37 -1.33
CA LEU A 111 -4.74 -6.89 -1.84
C LEU A 111 -5.15 -6.04 -3.04
N SER A 112 -5.67 -6.67 -4.08
CA SER A 112 -6.02 -6.00 -5.34
C SER A 112 -7.33 -6.53 -5.92
N LYS A 113 -8.17 -5.63 -6.44
CA LYS A 113 -9.29 -5.98 -7.32
C LYS A 113 -8.84 -6.25 -8.76
N TYR A 114 -7.57 -5.96 -9.07
CA TYR A 114 -6.97 -6.18 -10.39
C TYR A 114 -5.98 -7.34 -10.33
N PRO A 115 -5.79 -8.08 -11.42
CA PRO A 115 -4.82 -9.17 -11.47
C PRO A 115 -3.42 -8.71 -11.09
N ILE A 116 -2.75 -9.46 -10.21
CA ILE A 116 -1.34 -9.32 -9.88
C ILE A 116 -0.57 -10.24 -10.81
N ILE A 117 0.00 -9.70 -11.90
CA ILE A 117 0.68 -10.49 -12.94
C ILE A 117 2.12 -10.87 -12.57
N GLU A 118 2.72 -10.11 -11.67
CA GLU A 118 4.05 -10.40 -11.11
C GLU A 118 4.14 -9.85 -9.69
N HIS A 119 4.82 -10.57 -8.80
CA HIS A 119 5.22 -10.01 -7.51
C HIS A 119 6.55 -10.57 -7.04
N ARG A 120 7.27 -9.77 -6.29
CA ARG A 120 8.51 -10.17 -5.61
C ARG A 120 8.67 -9.42 -4.29
N ASN A 121 9.20 -10.09 -3.29
CA ASN A 121 9.58 -9.47 -2.03
C ASN A 121 11.10 -9.30 -1.98
N LEU A 122 11.58 -8.07 -2.05
CA LEU A 122 13.01 -7.76 -1.95
C LEU A 122 13.38 -7.65 -0.48
N ASP A 123 14.30 -8.50 -0.02
CA ASP A 123 14.86 -8.37 1.32
C ASP A 123 15.74 -7.11 1.40
N VAL A 124 15.31 -6.18 2.25
CA VAL A 124 16.04 -4.94 2.54
C VAL A 124 16.51 -4.89 3.98
N SER A 125 16.56 -6.04 4.65
CA SER A 125 17.11 -6.16 6.00
C SER A 125 18.57 -5.72 6.01
N ILE A 126 18.97 -4.99 7.05
CA ILE A 126 20.36 -4.56 7.19
C ILE A 126 21.03 -5.52 8.20
N THR A 127 21.43 -5.09 9.33
CA THR A 127 22.03 -5.93 10.38
C THR A 127 21.10 -6.03 11.58
N GLY A 128 21.22 -7.11 12.37
CA GLY A 128 20.41 -7.31 13.57
C GLY A 128 19.14 -8.14 13.34
N PRO A 129 18.24 -8.20 14.33
CA PRO A 129 17.07 -9.07 14.32
C PRO A 129 15.91 -8.53 13.47
N GLU A 130 15.91 -7.25 13.15
CA GLU A 130 14.84 -6.60 12.41
C GLU A 130 14.87 -7.01 10.94
N ARG A 131 13.79 -7.65 10.48
CA ARG A 131 13.65 -8.10 9.10
C ARG A 131 12.65 -7.23 8.36
N ARG A 132 13.04 -6.74 7.18
CA ARG A 132 12.25 -5.82 6.35
C ARG A 132 12.30 -6.22 4.89
N GLY A 133 11.20 -5.97 4.17
CA GLY A 133 11.09 -6.24 2.74
C GLY A 133 10.32 -5.14 2.02
N LEU A 134 10.59 -4.99 0.72
CA LEU A 134 9.77 -4.23 -0.20
C LEU A 134 8.97 -5.24 -1.02
N LEU A 135 7.66 -5.32 -0.80
CA LEU A 135 6.78 -6.15 -1.62
C LEU A 135 6.38 -5.33 -2.85
N HIS A 136 6.98 -5.67 -3.98
CA HIS A 136 6.70 -5.08 -5.28
C HIS A 136 5.75 -5.99 -6.05
N CYS A 137 4.64 -5.44 -6.52
CA CYS A 137 3.63 -6.09 -7.35
C CYS A 137 3.43 -5.32 -8.65
N VAL A 138 3.18 -6.02 -9.73
CA VAL A 138 2.79 -5.46 -11.02
C VAL A 138 1.32 -5.81 -11.26
N LEU A 139 0.49 -4.80 -11.44
CA LEU A 139 -0.95 -4.94 -11.57
C LEU A 139 -1.38 -4.71 -13.02
N ASP A 140 -2.27 -5.57 -13.51
CA ASP A 140 -2.95 -5.40 -14.81
C ASP A 140 -4.23 -4.57 -14.61
N VAL A 141 -4.12 -3.25 -14.79
CA VAL A 141 -5.25 -2.32 -14.68
C VAL A 141 -5.78 -2.02 -16.07
N PRO A 142 -7.04 -2.39 -16.41
CA PRO A 142 -7.58 -2.25 -17.74
C PRO A 142 -7.48 -0.82 -18.30
N GLY A 143 -6.93 -0.71 -19.51
CA GLY A 143 -6.78 0.56 -20.23
C GLY A 143 -5.58 1.41 -19.77
N GLN A 144 -4.70 0.84 -18.94
CA GLN A 144 -3.49 1.48 -18.45
C GLN A 144 -2.25 0.64 -18.76
N HIS A 145 -1.05 1.25 -18.70
CA HIS A 145 0.19 0.51 -18.58
C HIS A 145 0.21 -0.28 -17.26
N GLN A 146 1.08 -1.27 -17.16
CA GLN A 146 1.27 -2.01 -15.93
C GLN A 146 1.53 -1.05 -14.75
N VAL A 147 0.70 -1.16 -13.71
CA VAL A 147 0.82 -0.31 -12.51
C VAL A 147 1.71 -1.01 -11.50
N HIS A 148 2.79 -0.36 -11.10
CA HIS A 148 3.70 -0.89 -10.09
C HIS A 148 3.26 -0.45 -8.69
N ALA A 149 2.94 -1.41 -7.83
CA ALA A 149 2.56 -1.18 -6.44
C ALA A 149 3.65 -1.70 -5.50
N ILE A 150 4.17 -0.86 -4.61
CA ILE A 150 5.27 -1.22 -3.70
C ILE A 150 4.82 -1.00 -2.26
N CYS A 151 4.63 -2.10 -1.52
CA CYS A 151 4.32 -2.05 -0.09
C CYS A 151 5.60 -1.97 0.73
N VAL A 152 5.67 -0.98 1.62
CA VAL A 152 6.86 -0.63 2.38
C VAL A 152 6.60 -0.74 3.88
N HIS A 153 7.57 -1.31 4.61
CA HIS A 153 7.69 -1.19 6.05
C HIS A 153 9.17 -1.11 6.41
N LEU A 154 9.67 0.10 6.69
CA LEU A 154 11.09 0.36 6.92
C LEU A 154 11.48 0.20 8.39
N SER A 155 12.79 0.20 8.64
CA SER A 155 13.38 0.04 9.97
C SER A 155 13.17 1.23 10.89
N LEU A 156 13.10 0.95 12.20
CA LEU A 156 13.08 1.98 13.25
C LEU A 156 14.39 2.75 13.34
N LEU A 157 15.53 2.08 13.06
CA LEU A 157 16.84 2.73 13.13
C LEU A 157 17.09 3.60 11.89
N GLU A 158 17.44 4.87 12.10
CA GLU A 158 17.70 5.86 11.04
C GLU A 158 18.75 5.38 10.03
N SER A 159 19.89 4.84 10.53
CA SER A 159 20.96 4.37 9.65
C SER A 159 20.55 3.20 8.75
N HIS A 160 19.67 2.30 9.23
CA HIS A 160 19.13 1.21 8.45
C HIS A 160 18.12 1.76 7.44
N ARG A 161 17.23 2.64 7.89
CA ARG A 161 16.19 3.27 7.05
C ARG A 161 16.79 4.02 5.86
N GLN A 162 17.88 4.76 6.07
CA GLN A 162 18.57 5.46 4.97
C GLN A 162 19.10 4.49 3.90
N LYS A 163 19.68 3.35 4.31
CA LYS A 163 20.11 2.30 3.37
C LYS A 163 18.92 1.67 2.63
N GLN A 164 17.83 1.42 3.34
CA GLN A 164 16.60 0.87 2.75
C GLN A 164 15.95 1.84 1.76
N LEU A 165 15.96 3.15 2.04
CA LEU A 165 15.51 4.18 1.10
C LEU A 165 16.38 4.23 -0.17
N GLN A 166 17.69 4.02 -0.05
CA GLN A 166 18.57 3.90 -1.22
C GLN A 166 18.24 2.64 -2.05
N LEU A 167 17.90 1.51 -1.41
CA LEU A 167 17.46 0.30 -2.11
C LEU A 167 16.11 0.51 -2.80
N LEU A 168 15.16 1.17 -2.14
CA LEU A 168 13.89 1.57 -2.75
C LEU A 168 14.12 2.48 -3.97
N ARG A 169 15.03 3.46 -3.86
CA ARG A 169 15.39 4.33 -4.97
C ARG A 169 15.94 3.54 -6.15
N LYS A 170 16.86 2.59 -5.91
CA LYS A 170 17.40 1.71 -6.98
C LYS A 170 16.31 0.87 -7.63
N LEU A 171 15.35 0.36 -6.86
CA LEU A 171 14.20 -0.33 -7.42
C LEU A 171 13.41 0.61 -8.35
N LEU A 172 13.11 1.83 -7.91
CA LEU A 172 12.38 2.82 -8.73
C LEU A 172 13.11 3.19 -10.02
N GLU A 173 14.46 3.28 -9.98
CA GLU A 173 15.32 3.55 -11.15
C GLU A 173 15.31 2.38 -12.15
N SER A 174 15.02 1.16 -11.69
CA SER A 174 14.93 -0.03 -12.55
C SER A 174 13.58 -0.23 -13.23
N LEU A 175 12.54 0.52 -12.80
CA LEU A 175 11.20 0.43 -13.39
C LEU A 175 11.09 1.29 -14.65
N PRO A 176 10.21 0.94 -15.61
CA PRO A 176 9.97 1.77 -16.79
C PRO A 176 9.67 3.22 -16.40
N ALA A 177 10.26 4.17 -17.12
CA ALA A 177 10.17 5.59 -16.77
C ALA A 177 8.75 6.15 -16.87
N ASP A 178 7.95 5.61 -17.78
CA ASP A 178 6.56 5.98 -18.07
C ASP A 178 5.52 5.19 -17.23
N ALA A 179 5.95 4.13 -16.54
CA ALA A 179 5.04 3.31 -15.75
C ALA A 179 4.50 4.07 -14.51
N PRO A 180 3.19 3.99 -14.25
CA PRO A 180 2.61 4.46 -13.00
C PRO A 180 3.14 3.65 -11.81
N VAL A 181 3.55 4.36 -10.75
CA VAL A 181 4.03 3.71 -9.51
C VAL A 181 3.29 4.25 -8.30
N ILE A 182 2.83 3.36 -7.45
CA ILE A 182 2.23 3.65 -6.15
C ILE A 182 3.08 3.01 -5.07
N ILE A 183 3.63 3.79 -4.16
CA ILE A 183 4.40 3.31 -3.02
C ILE A 183 3.64 3.69 -1.77
N ALA A 184 3.27 2.72 -0.94
CA ALA A 184 2.56 3.01 0.29
C ALA A 184 3.00 2.11 1.44
N GLY A 185 2.89 2.63 2.66
CA GLY A 185 3.17 1.87 3.87
C GLY A 185 3.80 2.70 4.99
N ASP A 186 4.34 1.98 5.95
CA ASP A 186 5.01 2.52 7.12
C ASP A 186 6.50 2.75 6.84
N PHE A 187 6.88 4.00 6.71
CA PHE A 187 8.25 4.43 6.47
C PHE A 187 9.07 4.57 7.75
N ASN A 188 8.42 4.59 8.92
CA ASN A 188 9.06 4.81 10.23
C ASN A 188 9.95 6.08 10.26
N ASP A 189 9.66 7.05 9.38
CA ASP A 189 10.51 8.23 9.15
C ASP A 189 9.97 9.48 9.85
N TRP A 190 10.03 9.48 11.17
CA TRP A 190 9.58 10.63 12.00
C TRP A 190 10.37 11.91 11.79
N LYS A 191 11.61 11.83 11.24
CA LYS A 191 12.45 13.00 10.92
C LYS A 191 12.24 13.53 9.50
N SER A 192 11.40 12.88 8.71
CA SER A 192 11.07 13.25 7.31
C SER A 192 12.31 13.33 6.39
N HIS A 193 13.33 12.51 6.65
CA HIS A 193 14.52 12.43 5.78
C HIS A 193 14.24 11.67 4.49
N GLY A 194 13.22 10.79 4.47
CA GLY A 194 12.82 10.01 3.31
C GLY A 194 12.44 10.88 2.12
N ASN A 195 11.69 11.97 2.35
CA ASN A 195 11.33 12.93 1.31
C ASN A 195 12.57 13.52 0.62
N ARG A 196 13.63 13.79 1.36
CA ARG A 196 14.89 14.28 0.79
C ARG A 196 15.59 13.22 -0.06
N THR A 197 15.61 11.96 0.40
CA THR A 197 16.28 10.86 -0.29
C THR A 197 15.50 10.43 -1.53
N LEU A 198 14.16 10.36 -1.48
CA LEU A 198 13.30 10.00 -2.58
C LEU A 198 12.96 11.18 -3.50
N GLY A 199 12.90 12.39 -2.97
CA GLY A 199 12.60 13.63 -3.72
C GLY A 199 13.66 14.06 -4.73
N LEU A 200 14.78 13.32 -4.82
CA LEU A 200 15.74 13.43 -5.92
C LEU A 200 15.24 12.75 -7.20
N GLN A 201 14.19 11.95 -7.13
CA GLN A 201 13.52 11.36 -8.27
C GLN A 201 12.55 12.40 -8.87
N ARG A 202 12.83 12.84 -10.08
CA ARG A 202 11.88 13.64 -10.85
C ARG A 202 10.57 12.87 -10.93
N ASP A 203 9.45 13.55 -10.79
CA ASP A 203 8.09 13.02 -10.94
C ASP A 203 7.55 12.15 -9.79
N LEU A 204 8.34 11.88 -8.72
CA LEU A 204 7.83 11.25 -7.51
C LEU A 204 7.35 12.31 -6.51
N HIS A 205 6.11 12.20 -6.05
CA HIS A 205 5.56 13.11 -5.05
C HIS A 205 4.82 12.35 -3.93
N GLU A 206 4.82 12.92 -2.74
CA GLU A 206 4.04 12.41 -1.61
C GLU A 206 2.65 13.04 -1.63
N ALA A 207 1.61 12.22 -1.51
CA ALA A 207 0.22 12.62 -1.74
C ALA A 207 -0.29 13.68 -0.74
N PHE A 208 0.01 13.54 0.54
CA PHE A 208 -0.44 14.50 1.57
C PHE A 208 0.34 15.79 1.52
N GLU A 209 1.66 15.72 1.35
CA GLU A 209 2.50 16.91 1.22
C GLU A 209 2.10 17.74 0.00
N ARG A 210 1.84 17.08 -1.14
CA ARG A 210 1.37 17.75 -2.37
C ARG A 210 0.00 18.43 -2.18
N HIS A 211 -0.92 17.80 -1.47
CA HIS A 211 -2.30 18.26 -1.35
C HIS A 211 -2.52 19.22 -0.17
N HIS A 212 -1.88 18.96 0.98
CA HIS A 212 -2.09 19.67 2.24
C HIS A 212 -0.89 20.53 2.65
N GLY A 213 0.25 20.45 1.94
CA GLY A 213 1.50 21.14 2.29
C GLY A 213 2.24 20.50 3.47
N HIS A 214 1.78 19.36 3.98
CA HIS A 214 2.41 18.63 5.07
C HIS A 214 2.08 17.14 5.05
N LEU A 215 2.97 16.33 5.61
CA LEU A 215 2.81 14.89 5.74
C LEU A 215 1.73 14.52 6.76
N ALA A 216 1.07 13.38 6.55
CA ALA A 216 0.04 12.85 7.44
C ALA A 216 0.61 12.44 8.82
N ARG A 217 -0.06 12.81 9.90
CA ARG A 217 0.23 12.31 11.24
C ARG A 217 -0.62 11.07 11.50
N THR A 218 0.04 9.94 11.74
CA THR A 218 -0.63 8.63 11.80
C THR A 218 -0.39 7.89 13.11
N TYR A 219 0.63 8.22 13.86
CA TYR A 219 1.03 7.49 15.06
C TYR A 219 1.21 8.41 16.28
N PRO A 220 0.84 7.96 17.49
CA PRO A 220 -0.03 6.83 17.76
C PRO A 220 -1.50 7.13 17.39
N ALA A 221 -2.27 6.13 16.98
CA ALA A 221 -3.60 6.31 16.38
C ALA A 221 -4.59 7.16 17.20
N ARG A 222 -4.53 7.11 18.53
CA ARG A 222 -5.42 7.87 19.42
C ARG A 222 -5.01 9.33 19.62
N LEU A 223 -3.74 9.65 19.41
CA LEU A 223 -3.18 11.00 19.50
C LEU A 223 -2.05 11.13 18.46
N PRO A 224 -2.37 11.32 17.17
CA PRO A 224 -1.40 11.25 16.09
C PRO A 224 -0.44 12.44 16.12
N LEU A 225 0.81 12.16 16.47
CA LEU A 225 1.90 13.12 16.56
C LEU A 225 2.98 12.88 15.49
N LEU A 226 3.29 11.61 15.20
CA LEU A 226 4.36 11.22 14.28
C LEU A 226 3.80 10.94 12.87
N ARG A 227 4.61 11.24 11.87
CA ARG A 227 4.31 11.12 10.45
C ARG A 227 5.02 9.89 9.87
N LEU A 228 4.51 8.68 10.16
CA LEU A 228 5.20 7.44 9.84
C LEU A 228 4.75 6.85 8.50
N ASP A 229 3.45 6.91 8.20
CA ASP A 229 2.88 6.32 7.00
C ASP A 229 2.89 7.34 5.84
N ARG A 230 3.11 6.84 4.62
CA ARG A 230 3.24 7.65 3.39
C ARG A 230 2.54 6.99 2.22
N VAL A 231 2.16 7.83 1.25
CA VAL A 231 1.75 7.41 -0.10
C VAL A 231 2.50 8.27 -1.12
N TYR A 232 3.42 7.65 -1.86
CA TYR A 232 4.13 8.30 -2.95
C TYR A 232 3.60 7.83 -4.30
N LEU A 233 3.55 8.74 -5.26
CA LEU A 233 3.09 8.48 -6.62
C LEU A 233 4.11 8.97 -7.65
N ARG A 234 4.28 8.20 -8.73
CA ARG A 234 5.00 8.56 -9.95
C ARG A 234 4.11 8.29 -11.15
N ASN A 235 4.07 9.18 -12.14
CA ASN A 235 3.20 9.12 -13.32
C ASN A 235 1.73 8.87 -12.98
N ALA A 236 1.28 9.41 -11.86
CA ALA A 236 -0.09 9.35 -11.37
C ALA A 236 -0.36 10.56 -10.47
N GLU A 237 -1.62 10.95 -10.33
CA GLU A 237 -2.02 12.08 -9.49
C GLU A 237 -2.81 11.66 -8.26
N SER A 238 -2.56 12.33 -7.13
CA SER A 238 -3.34 12.12 -5.90
C SER A 238 -4.52 13.09 -5.81
N HIS A 239 -5.67 12.57 -5.41
CA HIS A 239 -6.86 13.36 -5.12
C HIS A 239 -7.43 13.00 -3.75
N GLY A 240 -7.85 14.02 -3.01
CA GLY A 240 -8.54 13.88 -1.73
C GLY A 240 -7.87 12.93 -0.73
N PRO A 241 -6.55 13.04 -0.46
CA PRO A 241 -5.90 12.19 0.52
C PRO A 241 -6.51 12.42 1.90
N ARG A 242 -6.81 11.33 2.62
CA ARG A 242 -7.51 11.37 3.91
C ARG A 242 -6.83 10.47 4.93
N ILE A 243 -6.72 10.95 6.16
CA ILE A 243 -6.38 10.14 7.32
C ILE A 243 -7.68 9.59 7.90
N LEU A 244 -7.79 8.27 8.05
CA LEU A 244 -8.94 7.63 8.65
C LEU A 244 -8.79 7.68 10.19
N GLY A 245 -9.06 8.84 10.78
CA GLY A 245 -8.76 9.15 12.20
C GLY A 245 -9.90 8.88 13.20
N HIS A 246 -11.13 8.68 12.73
CA HIS A 246 -12.28 8.45 13.59
C HIS A 246 -12.49 6.96 13.89
N LYS A 247 -13.42 6.66 14.83
CA LYS A 247 -13.84 5.27 15.04
C LYS A 247 -14.44 4.69 13.74
N PRO A 248 -14.18 3.42 13.45
CA PRO A 248 -13.47 2.44 14.30
C PRO A 248 -11.93 2.54 14.23
N TRP A 249 -11.35 3.22 13.24
CA TRP A 249 -9.92 3.18 12.88
C TRP A 249 -8.96 3.53 14.02
N SER A 250 -9.27 4.57 14.80
CA SER A 250 -8.45 4.97 15.96
C SER A 250 -8.32 3.90 17.07
N HIS A 251 -9.00 2.75 16.92
CA HIS A 251 -9.02 1.65 17.88
C HIS A 251 -8.63 0.31 17.28
N LEU A 252 -8.41 0.23 15.95
CA LEU A 252 -8.14 -1.01 15.23
C LEU A 252 -6.64 -1.29 15.05
N SER A 253 -5.79 -0.31 15.26
CA SER A 253 -4.33 -0.43 15.20
C SER A 253 -3.72 0.65 16.08
N ASP A 254 -2.41 0.67 16.20
CA ASP A 254 -1.63 1.78 16.77
C ASP A 254 -1.26 2.84 15.71
N HIS A 255 -1.51 2.55 14.42
CA HIS A 255 -1.41 3.50 13.31
C HIS A 255 -2.79 3.86 12.75
N LEU A 256 -2.94 5.10 12.25
CA LEU A 256 -4.09 5.52 11.46
C LEU A 256 -3.86 5.22 9.97
N PRO A 257 -4.82 4.59 9.29
CA PRO A 257 -4.72 4.35 7.86
C PRO A 257 -4.78 5.62 7.01
N LEU A 258 -4.16 5.55 5.83
CA LEU A 258 -4.25 6.58 4.80
C LEU A 258 -5.04 6.07 3.60
N ALA A 259 -5.98 6.89 3.12
CA ALA A 259 -6.76 6.63 1.92
C ALA A 259 -6.53 7.75 0.90
N VAL A 260 -6.34 7.37 -0.39
CA VAL A 260 -6.07 8.30 -1.47
C VAL A 260 -6.78 7.83 -2.74
N GLU A 261 -7.48 8.73 -3.44
CA GLU A 261 -7.85 8.49 -4.84
C GLU A 261 -6.64 8.76 -5.72
N VAL A 262 -6.26 7.79 -6.54
CA VAL A 262 -5.15 7.88 -7.51
C VAL A 262 -5.73 7.92 -8.91
N ARG A 263 -5.31 8.88 -9.74
CA ARG A 263 -5.65 8.98 -11.16
C ARG A 263 -4.43 8.64 -12.01
N LEU A 264 -4.65 7.67 -12.89
CA LEU A 264 -3.65 7.16 -13.83
C LEU A 264 -3.84 7.81 -15.20
#